data_e388f1c049cff1d3dafe58217ad09808
#
_entry.id   e388f1c049cff1d3dafe58217ad09808
#
_cell.length_a   1.000
_cell.length_b   1.000
_cell.length_c   1.000
_cell.angle_alpha   90.00
_cell.angle_beta   90.00
_cell.angle_gamma   90.00
#
_symmetry.space_group_name_H-M   'P 1'
#
loop_
_entity.id
_entity.type
_entity.pdbx_description
1 polymer ?
#
loop_
_entity_poly.entity_id
_entity_poly.type
_entity_poly.pdbx_seq_one_letter_code
_entity_poly.pdbx_strand_id
1 'polypeptide(L)'
;AESWLDTYIPVDPLKGEILRMELPGPTLNHDVSGGGGNIFNKPDGLAWCGTTEEWCGFDRQPLEETRQDIMQRVTRVVPDMAGAKLDLHTACLRPVTPDWLPILGLAPGYENVYLATGAGKKGILLAPAIGKSIADLITSGKTALPIAGFAPDRFVS
;
A
#
# COMPACT_ATOMS: atom_id res chain seq x y z
N ALA A 1 -9.62 10.91 8.97
CA ALA A 1 -10.63 11.72 8.30
C ALA A 1 -11.86 11.93 9.20
N GLU A 2 -12.32 10.91 9.89
CA GLU A 2 -13.51 10.97 10.77
C GLU A 2 -13.46 12.06 11.84
N SER A 3 -12.26 12.44 12.33
CA SER A 3 -12.12 13.53 13.29
C SER A 3 -12.41 14.92 12.71
N TRP A 4 -12.54 15.04 11.39
CA TRP A 4 -12.77 16.31 10.70
C TRP A 4 -14.12 16.37 9.98
N LEU A 5 -14.70 15.20 9.74
CA LEU A 5 -15.95 15.06 8.99
C LEU A 5 -16.97 14.36 9.89
N ASP A 6 -18.18 14.90 9.96
CA ASP A 6 -19.31 14.24 10.62
C ASP A 6 -19.87 13.08 9.77
N THR A 7 -18.97 12.39 9.08
CA THR A 7 -19.29 11.30 8.15
C THR A 7 -18.32 10.16 8.34
N TYR A 8 -18.85 8.96 8.50
CA TYR A 8 -18.06 7.74 8.57
C TYR A 8 -17.35 7.44 7.24
N ILE A 9 -16.03 7.29 7.29
CA ILE A 9 -15.21 6.91 6.15
C ILE A 9 -14.55 5.55 6.47
N PRO A 10 -15.05 4.44 5.89
CA PRO A 10 -14.62 3.09 6.23
C PRO A 10 -13.24 2.77 5.67
N VAL A 11 -12.20 3.24 6.36
CA VAL A 11 -10.81 3.01 5.99
C VAL A 11 -10.06 2.50 7.20
N ASP A 12 -9.61 1.26 7.12
CA ASP A 12 -8.84 0.60 8.16
C ASP A 12 -7.35 0.51 7.81
N PRO A 13 -6.46 0.57 8.81
CA PRO A 13 -5.03 0.42 8.61
C PRO A 13 -4.65 -1.06 8.44
N LEU A 14 -4.04 -1.41 7.33
CA LEU A 14 -3.43 -2.72 7.08
C LEU A 14 -1.91 -2.59 7.17
N LYS A 15 -1.31 -3.15 8.20
CA LYS A 15 0.15 -3.14 8.37
C LYS A 15 0.81 -4.03 7.31
N GLY A 16 1.95 -3.58 6.82
CA GLY A 16 2.83 -4.39 5.99
C GLY A 16 4.27 -4.09 6.30
N GLU A 17 5.04 -5.14 6.48
CA GLU A 17 6.46 -5.05 6.77
C GLU A 17 7.29 -5.35 5.53
N ILE A 18 8.45 -4.69 5.45
CA ILE A 18 9.40 -4.86 4.36
C ILE A 18 10.83 -4.80 4.90
N LEU A 19 11.68 -5.67 4.37
CA LEU A 19 13.11 -5.67 4.64
C LEU A 19 13.85 -5.06 3.46
N ARG A 20 14.82 -4.20 3.74
CA ARG A 20 15.85 -3.78 2.78
C ARG A 20 17.11 -4.57 3.07
N MET A 21 17.60 -5.28 2.07
CA MET A 21 18.69 -6.25 2.23
C MET A 21 19.84 -5.91 1.29
N GLU A 22 21.05 -5.92 1.82
CA GLU A 22 22.28 -5.89 1.03
C GLU A 22 22.68 -7.32 0.64
N LEU A 23 22.78 -7.61 -0.64
CA LEU A 23 23.14 -8.93 -1.14
C LEU A 23 24.65 -9.18 -0.99
N PRO A 24 25.08 -10.43 -0.71
CA PRO A 24 26.51 -10.79 -0.60
C PRO A 24 27.24 -10.85 -1.96
N GLY A 25 26.52 -10.74 -3.05
CA GLY A 25 26.99 -10.86 -4.42
C GLY A 25 26.40 -9.79 -5.34
N PRO A 26 26.39 -10.03 -6.65
CA PRO A 26 25.83 -9.07 -7.61
C PRO A 26 24.35 -8.83 -7.35
N THR A 27 23.89 -7.61 -7.62
CA THR A 27 22.48 -7.24 -7.53
C THR A 27 21.64 -8.08 -8.48
N LEU A 28 20.40 -8.36 -8.07
CA LEU A 28 19.42 -8.99 -8.96
C LEU A 28 19.08 -8.06 -10.13
N ASN A 29 18.99 -8.61 -11.33
CA ASN A 29 18.62 -7.83 -12.51
C ASN A 29 17.11 -7.70 -12.70
N HIS A 30 16.32 -8.46 -11.96
CA HIS A 30 14.87 -8.54 -12.08
C HIS A 30 14.21 -8.64 -10.70
N ASP A 31 12.97 -8.21 -10.62
CA ASP A 31 12.10 -8.55 -9.50
C ASP A 31 11.78 -10.06 -9.54
N VAL A 32 11.76 -10.69 -8.39
CA VAL A 32 11.49 -12.13 -8.26
C VAL A 32 10.32 -12.35 -7.33
N SER A 33 9.33 -13.15 -7.76
CA SER A 33 8.16 -13.49 -6.97
C SER A 33 7.86 -14.98 -7.06
N GLY A 34 7.62 -15.62 -5.93
CA GLY A 34 7.27 -17.03 -5.87
C GLY A 34 7.24 -17.56 -4.44
N GLY A 35 6.59 -18.69 -4.22
CA GLY A 35 6.59 -19.39 -2.93
C GLY A 35 6.16 -18.53 -1.72
N GLY A 36 5.39 -17.46 -1.95
CA GLY A 36 5.00 -16.50 -0.91
C GLY A 36 6.06 -15.43 -0.58
N GLY A 37 7.22 -15.47 -1.23
CA GLY A 37 8.26 -14.45 -1.13
C GLY A 37 8.31 -13.53 -2.35
N ASN A 38 8.51 -12.24 -2.11
CA ASN A 38 8.75 -11.27 -3.17
C ASN A 38 10.05 -10.52 -2.87
N ILE A 39 10.86 -10.34 -3.90
CA ILE A 39 12.13 -9.61 -3.85
C ILE A 39 12.10 -8.59 -4.98
N PHE A 40 12.18 -7.32 -4.62
CA PHE A 40 12.17 -6.20 -5.55
C PHE A 40 13.56 -5.60 -5.65
N ASN A 41 14.13 -5.61 -6.84
CA ASN A 41 15.38 -4.92 -7.10
C ASN A 41 15.16 -3.40 -7.13
N LYS A 42 16.01 -2.63 -6.45
CA LYS A 42 15.89 -1.19 -6.38
C LYS A 42 17.13 -0.48 -6.91
N PRO A 43 16.97 0.76 -7.44
CA PRO A 43 18.08 1.54 -7.97
C PRO A 43 19.17 1.87 -6.95
N ASP A 44 18.88 1.78 -5.65
CA ASP A 44 19.84 1.95 -4.55
C ASP A 44 20.75 0.74 -4.36
N GLY A 45 20.57 -0.33 -5.14
CA GLY A 45 21.34 -1.57 -5.05
C GLY A 45 20.85 -2.54 -3.98
N LEU A 46 19.81 -2.18 -3.23
CA LEU A 46 19.21 -3.04 -2.20
C LEU A 46 18.13 -3.95 -2.79
N ALA A 47 18.01 -5.14 -2.23
CA ALA A 47 16.87 -6.02 -2.44
C ALA A 47 15.78 -5.72 -1.40
N TRP A 48 14.60 -5.30 -1.84
CA TRP A 48 13.47 -5.09 -0.95
C TRP A 48 12.61 -6.34 -0.88
N CYS A 49 12.54 -6.93 0.30
CA CYS A 49 11.89 -8.22 0.55
C CYS A 49 10.60 -8.04 1.33
N GLY A 50 9.55 -8.66 0.90
CA GLY A 50 8.23 -8.56 1.57
C GLY A 50 7.11 -8.87 0.58
N THR A 51 5.91 -8.50 0.89
CA THR A 51 5.43 -7.75 2.05
C THR A 51 4.47 -8.62 2.86
N THR A 52 4.22 -8.24 4.13
CA THR A 52 3.16 -8.86 4.93
C THR A 52 1.85 -8.08 4.87
N GLU A 53 0.80 -8.66 5.42
CA GLU A 53 -0.53 -8.07 5.57
C GLU A 53 -1.09 -8.46 6.93
N GLU A 54 -1.18 -7.49 7.84
CA GLU A 54 -1.54 -7.73 9.23
C GLU A 54 -2.57 -6.72 9.71
N TRP A 55 -3.66 -7.22 10.30
CA TRP A 55 -4.70 -6.41 10.92
C TRP A 55 -4.35 -6.21 12.40
N CYS A 56 -3.62 -5.17 12.73
CA CYS A 56 -3.15 -4.84 14.08
C CYS A 56 -3.45 -3.38 14.47
N GLY A 57 -4.45 -2.79 13.86
CA GLY A 57 -4.81 -1.39 14.09
C GLY A 57 -3.68 -0.45 13.65
N PHE A 58 -3.39 0.55 14.48
CA PHE A 58 -2.37 1.56 14.19
C PHE A 58 -0.96 1.20 14.66
N ASP A 59 -0.73 -0.05 15.07
CA ASP A 59 0.62 -0.51 15.40
C ASP A 59 1.51 -0.53 14.16
N ARG A 60 2.67 0.11 14.26
CA ARG A 60 3.69 0.23 13.20
C ARG A 60 5.04 -0.34 13.63
N GLN A 61 5.07 -1.11 14.72
CA GLN A 61 6.32 -1.72 15.15
C GLN A 61 6.65 -2.92 14.25
N PRO A 62 7.85 -2.95 13.63
CA PRO A 62 8.34 -4.14 12.96
C PRO A 62 8.57 -5.27 13.96
N LEU A 63 8.24 -6.52 13.59
CA LEU A 63 8.37 -7.67 14.45
C LEU A 63 9.50 -8.60 13.99
N GLU A 64 10.29 -9.06 14.94
CA GLU A 64 11.39 -9.99 14.65
C GLU A 64 10.91 -11.30 14.01
N GLU A 65 9.78 -11.84 14.47
CA GLU A 65 9.19 -13.05 13.87
C GLU A 65 8.76 -12.82 12.40
N THR A 66 8.22 -11.63 12.09
CA THR A 66 7.86 -11.23 10.71
C THR A 66 9.12 -11.16 9.85
N ARG A 67 10.21 -10.61 10.37
CA ARG A 67 11.51 -10.60 9.69
C ARG A 67 11.96 -12.00 9.33
N GLN A 68 11.91 -12.92 10.29
CA GLN A 68 12.32 -14.31 10.10
C GLN A 68 11.45 -15.03 9.06
N ASP A 69 10.14 -14.80 9.08
CA ASP A 69 9.22 -15.37 8.10
C ASP A 69 9.47 -14.83 6.67
N ILE A 70 9.66 -13.50 6.53
CA ILE A 70 10.03 -12.92 5.23
C ILE A 70 11.34 -13.53 4.72
N MET A 71 12.38 -13.62 5.57
CA MET A 71 13.67 -14.20 5.20
C MET A 71 13.53 -15.66 4.80
N GLN A 72 12.75 -16.45 5.50
CA GLN A 72 12.51 -17.85 5.15
C GLN A 72 11.85 -17.98 3.76
N ARG A 73 10.84 -17.14 3.47
CA ARG A 73 10.15 -17.14 2.18
C ARG A 73 11.07 -16.75 1.03
N VAL A 74 11.81 -15.63 1.17
CA VAL A 74 12.68 -15.14 0.09
C VAL A 74 13.88 -16.04 -0.16
N THR A 75 14.42 -16.68 0.88
CA THR A 75 15.53 -17.65 0.75
C THR A 75 15.12 -18.92 0.01
N ARG A 76 13.85 -19.34 0.10
CA ARG A 76 13.33 -20.45 -0.71
C ARG A 76 13.31 -20.12 -2.21
N VAL A 77 13.13 -18.86 -2.56
CA VAL A 77 13.05 -18.40 -3.95
C VAL A 77 14.43 -18.07 -4.50
N VAL A 78 15.25 -17.39 -3.71
CA VAL A 78 16.63 -17.03 -4.03
C VAL A 78 17.54 -17.45 -2.86
N PRO A 79 18.20 -18.61 -2.93
CA PRO A 79 19.00 -19.15 -1.83
C PRO A 79 20.11 -18.21 -1.32
N ASP A 80 20.68 -17.39 -2.19
CA ASP A 80 21.73 -16.42 -1.84
C ASP A 80 21.24 -15.35 -0.84
N MET A 81 19.92 -15.19 -0.70
CA MET A 81 19.34 -14.31 0.33
C MET A 81 19.68 -14.74 1.76
N ALA A 82 20.07 -16.01 1.98
CA ALA A 82 20.53 -16.48 3.29
C ALA A 82 21.77 -15.72 3.81
N GLY A 83 22.61 -15.21 2.90
CA GLY A 83 23.79 -14.42 3.24
C GLY A 83 23.58 -12.90 3.21
N ALA A 84 22.37 -12.44 2.90
CA ALA A 84 22.07 -11.02 2.81
C ALA A 84 22.09 -10.34 4.19
N LYS A 85 22.60 -9.10 4.22
CA LYS A 85 22.60 -8.29 5.44
C LYS A 85 21.36 -7.40 5.49
N LEU A 86 20.76 -7.31 6.66
CA LEU A 86 19.67 -6.37 6.90
C LEU A 86 20.23 -4.94 6.95
N ASP A 87 19.76 -4.08 6.04
CA ASP A 87 19.98 -2.64 6.07
C ASP A 87 18.89 -1.96 6.90
N LEU A 88 17.61 -2.25 6.61
CA LEU A 88 16.48 -1.64 7.29
C LEU A 88 15.27 -2.57 7.32
N HIS A 89 14.58 -2.59 8.47
CA HIS A 89 13.28 -3.23 8.64
C HIS A 89 12.23 -2.16 8.95
N THR A 90 11.19 -2.07 8.13
CA THR A 90 10.14 -1.05 8.28
C THR A 90 8.76 -1.67 8.27
N ALA A 91 7.84 -1.04 8.99
CA ALA A 91 6.42 -1.29 8.93
C ALA A 91 5.65 -0.03 8.54
N CYS A 92 4.69 -0.16 7.64
CA CYS A 92 3.83 0.93 7.19
C CYS A 92 2.37 0.48 7.18
N LEU A 93 1.46 1.44 7.38
CA LEU A 93 0.02 1.20 7.32
C LEU A 93 -0.51 1.61 5.95
N ARG A 94 -1.25 0.71 5.32
CA ARG A 94 -1.98 0.96 4.07
C ARG A 94 -3.42 1.28 4.42
N PRO A 95 -4.01 2.34 3.86
CA PRO A 95 -5.44 2.63 4.03
C PRO A 95 -6.25 1.67 3.16
N VAL A 96 -7.06 0.82 3.78
CA VAL A 96 -7.85 -0.20 3.07
C VAL A 96 -9.33 -0.04 3.40
N THR A 97 -10.17 -0.11 2.39
CA THR A 97 -11.63 -0.13 2.50
C THR A 97 -12.16 -1.55 2.60
N PRO A 98 -13.40 -1.78 3.08
CA PRO A 98 -13.99 -3.12 3.17
C PRO A 98 -14.05 -3.87 1.82
N ASP A 99 -14.22 -3.15 0.72
CA ASP A 99 -14.29 -3.69 -0.63
C ASP A 99 -12.96 -3.66 -1.41
N TRP A 100 -11.88 -3.20 -0.77
CA TRP A 100 -10.54 -3.06 -1.35
C TRP A 100 -10.46 -2.07 -2.54
N LEU A 101 -11.49 -1.26 -2.75
CA LEU A 101 -11.53 -0.23 -3.78
C LEU A 101 -11.30 1.16 -3.17
N PRO A 102 -10.62 2.09 -3.85
CA PRO A 102 -10.41 3.43 -3.34
C PRO A 102 -11.75 4.18 -3.15
N ILE A 103 -11.76 5.17 -2.28
CA ILE A 103 -12.85 6.14 -2.13
C ILE A 103 -12.43 7.41 -2.84
N LEU A 104 -13.18 7.76 -3.90
CA LEU A 104 -12.88 8.94 -4.74
C LEU A 104 -14.16 9.74 -4.98
N GLY A 105 -14.16 11.00 -4.62
CA GLY A 105 -15.27 11.90 -4.93
C GLY A 105 -15.63 12.86 -3.81
N LEU A 106 -16.77 13.51 -3.94
CA LEU A 106 -17.29 14.46 -2.97
C LEU A 106 -17.68 13.74 -1.68
N ALA A 107 -17.27 14.29 -0.55
CA ALA A 107 -17.63 13.73 0.76
C ALA A 107 -19.15 13.88 1.00
N PRO A 108 -19.85 12.83 1.48
CA PRO A 108 -21.27 12.91 1.78
C PRO A 108 -21.58 14.04 2.79
N GLY A 109 -22.57 14.88 2.48
CA GLY A 109 -22.95 16.01 3.33
C GLY A 109 -22.10 17.28 3.17
N TYR A 110 -21.16 17.30 2.24
CA TYR A 110 -20.28 18.44 1.99
C TYR A 110 -20.35 18.89 0.54
N GLU A 111 -20.22 20.20 0.29
CA GLU A 111 -20.27 20.77 -1.07
C GLU A 111 -18.90 20.88 -1.76
N ASN A 112 -17.81 20.94 -0.98
CA ASN A 112 -16.45 21.24 -1.48
C ASN A 112 -15.33 20.48 -0.75
N VAL A 113 -15.68 19.34 -0.13
CA VAL A 113 -14.73 18.41 0.46
C VAL A 113 -14.64 17.16 -0.40
N TYR A 114 -13.47 16.88 -0.94
CA TYR A 114 -13.25 15.70 -1.78
C TYR A 114 -12.40 14.68 -1.05
N LEU A 115 -12.75 13.41 -1.22
CA LEU A 115 -12.05 12.26 -0.67
C LEU A 115 -11.20 11.59 -1.75
N ALA A 116 -9.98 11.21 -1.38
CA ALA A 116 -9.07 10.40 -2.18
C ALA A 116 -8.28 9.50 -1.23
N THR A 117 -8.81 8.34 -0.89
CA THR A 117 -8.24 7.45 0.13
C THR A 117 -8.56 5.98 -0.16
N GLY A 118 -8.10 5.06 0.70
CA GLY A 118 -8.51 3.66 0.63
C GLY A 118 -7.87 2.84 -0.49
N ALA A 119 -6.86 3.36 -1.20
CA ALA A 119 -6.27 2.68 -2.36
C ALA A 119 -5.35 1.49 -2.00
N GLY A 120 -5.18 1.18 -0.72
CA GLY A 120 -4.50 0.00 -0.22
C GLY A 120 -3.10 -0.19 -0.81
N LYS A 121 -2.83 -1.38 -1.33
CA LYS A 121 -1.53 -1.76 -1.93
C LYS A 121 -1.24 -1.09 -3.27
N LYS A 122 -2.25 -0.53 -3.92
CA LYS A 122 -2.15 0.04 -5.28
C LYS A 122 -2.11 1.57 -5.30
N GLY A 123 -2.05 2.22 -4.13
CA GLY A 123 -2.13 3.67 -4.01
C GLY A 123 -1.09 4.41 -4.85
N ILE A 124 0.18 4.00 -4.82
CA ILE A 124 1.25 4.62 -5.61
C ILE A 124 0.99 4.43 -7.13
N LEU A 125 0.63 3.22 -7.54
CA LEU A 125 0.33 2.91 -8.95
C LEU A 125 -0.86 3.73 -9.48
N LEU A 126 -1.89 3.90 -8.66
CA LEU A 126 -3.11 4.60 -9.03
C LEU A 126 -3.04 6.12 -8.80
N ALA A 127 -2.02 6.63 -8.11
CA ALA A 127 -1.92 8.04 -7.71
C ALA A 127 -2.11 9.03 -8.88
N PRO A 128 -1.53 8.83 -10.08
CA PRO A 128 -1.75 9.76 -11.19
C PRO A 128 -3.21 9.82 -11.64
N ALA A 129 -3.88 8.67 -11.74
CA ALA A 129 -5.28 8.60 -12.13
C ALA A 129 -6.21 9.16 -11.04
N ILE A 130 -5.92 8.88 -9.78
CA ILE A 130 -6.64 9.43 -8.62
C ILE A 130 -6.51 10.95 -8.60
N GLY A 131 -5.28 11.47 -8.70
CA GLY A 131 -5.03 12.91 -8.71
C GLY A 131 -5.73 13.62 -9.86
N LYS A 132 -5.66 13.05 -11.07
CA LYS A 132 -6.39 13.59 -12.22
C LYS A 132 -7.90 13.61 -12.00
N SER A 133 -8.46 12.51 -11.51
CA SER A 133 -9.91 12.41 -11.28
C SER A 133 -10.40 13.48 -10.30
N ILE A 134 -9.69 13.63 -9.18
CA ILE A 134 -10.07 14.63 -8.17
C ILE A 134 -9.88 16.07 -8.69
N ALA A 135 -8.80 16.35 -9.40
CA ALA A 135 -8.60 17.64 -10.02
C ALA A 135 -9.73 17.99 -11.02
N ASP A 136 -10.14 17.04 -11.85
CA ASP A 136 -11.23 17.20 -12.80
C ASP A 136 -12.57 17.48 -12.07
N LEU A 137 -12.88 16.72 -11.01
CA LEU A 137 -14.08 16.93 -10.20
C LEU A 137 -14.11 18.32 -9.57
N ILE A 138 -12.99 18.78 -9.02
CA ILE A 138 -12.89 20.10 -8.38
C ILE A 138 -13.06 21.23 -9.42
N THR A 139 -12.48 21.08 -10.60
CA THR A 139 -12.42 22.17 -11.59
C THR A 139 -13.61 22.21 -12.54
N SER A 140 -14.22 21.06 -12.85
CA SER A 140 -15.29 20.95 -13.85
C SER A 140 -16.50 20.14 -13.42
N GLY A 141 -16.51 19.60 -12.22
CA GLY A 141 -17.57 18.76 -11.68
C GLY A 141 -17.66 17.35 -12.28
N LYS A 142 -16.77 17.00 -13.24
CA LYS A 142 -16.79 15.71 -13.93
C LYS A 142 -15.39 15.29 -14.38
N THR A 143 -15.16 13.98 -14.49
CA THR A 143 -13.96 13.40 -15.05
C THR A 143 -14.31 12.41 -16.16
N ALA A 144 -13.40 12.22 -17.12
CA ALA A 144 -13.52 11.20 -18.16
C ALA A 144 -13.12 9.80 -17.66
N LEU A 145 -12.48 9.69 -16.49
CA LEU A 145 -12.09 8.41 -15.93
C LEU A 145 -13.28 7.70 -15.27
N PRO A 146 -13.39 6.37 -15.37
CA PRO A 146 -14.55 5.61 -14.90
C PRO A 146 -14.49 5.41 -13.38
N ILE A 147 -14.69 6.45 -12.60
CA ILE A 147 -14.59 6.42 -11.12
C ILE A 147 -15.93 6.27 -10.41
N ALA A 148 -17.05 6.12 -11.11
CA ALA A 148 -18.38 6.04 -10.49
C ALA A 148 -18.50 4.93 -9.43
N GLY A 149 -17.84 3.79 -9.63
CA GLY A 149 -17.81 2.69 -8.66
C GLY A 149 -16.97 2.98 -7.40
N PHE A 150 -16.28 4.12 -7.35
CA PHE A 150 -15.42 4.51 -6.22
C PHE A 150 -16.03 5.63 -5.38
N ALA A 151 -17.25 6.05 -5.70
CA ALA A 151 -17.92 7.13 -4.98
C ALA A 151 -18.10 6.79 -3.49
N PRO A 152 -17.96 7.79 -2.60
CA PRO A 152 -18.06 7.57 -1.14
C PRO A 152 -19.45 7.09 -0.69
N ASP A 153 -20.50 7.47 -1.39
CA ASP A 153 -21.90 7.14 -1.09
C ASP A 153 -22.21 5.63 -1.16
N ARG A 154 -21.34 4.82 -1.78
CA ARG A 154 -21.50 3.36 -1.77
C ARG A 154 -21.42 2.73 -0.36
N PHE A 155 -20.97 3.49 0.62
CA PHE A 155 -20.91 3.08 2.03
C PHE A 155 -21.94 3.78 2.91
N VAL A 156 -22.75 4.66 2.34
CA VAL A 156 -23.83 5.33 3.06
C VAL A 156 -25.11 4.51 2.84
N SER A 157 -25.60 3.90 3.91
CA SER A 157 -26.88 3.18 3.93
C SER A 157 -28.02 4.08 4.42
#